data_5794e63e0ad8f4b1256c6a0d0df84803
#
_entry.id   5794e63e0ad8f4b1256c6a0d0df84803
#
_cell.length_a   1.000
_cell.length_b   1.000
_cell.length_c   1.000
_cell.angle_alpha   90.00
_cell.angle_beta   90.00
_cell.angle_gamma   90.00
#
_symmetry.space_group_name_H-M   'P 1'
#
loop_
_entity.id
_entity.type
_entity.pdbx_description
1 polymer ?
#
loop_
_entity_poly.entity_id
_entity_poly.type
_entity_poly.pdbx_seq_one_letter_code
_entity_poly.pdbx_strand_id
1 'polypeptide(L)'
;MQFITSLTLCSIICYAISTISCSIVEASAQGNTAPIVEPSAVSSVVATTVQCPSEMIDIEGNYCPNVEEHCLEWDEKVVNVNGRVRCLRFGASKCLSPKLNHLHYCMDKFEYQKDKSDPLPTVMVSFNEMQVLAKKEDKRLCYDYEWTFACMGEDLRPYANGWTREPSKCNIDKPWIAFNEAKLGNPKTRDEEVKRLSQRMPIDGNPDCLSPFGVYGMVGNVDELLINTNSSVGHKNTLKGGHWAIGARNRCSPRTDAHNEDFAFYEVGARLCKDIK
;
A
#
# COMPACT_ATOMS: atom_id res chain seq x y z
N MET A 1 -52.94 -29.15 2.37
CA MET A 1 -53.86 -28.56 3.37
C MET A 1 -52.97 -27.72 4.24
N GLN A 2 -53.05 -26.51 4.30
CA GLN A 2 -53.87 -25.37 4.10
C GLN A 2 -52.98 -24.14 4.00
N PHE A 3 -53.28 -23.32 3.04
CA PHE A 3 -52.90 -21.93 2.86
C PHE A 3 -53.24 -21.08 4.09
N ILE A 4 -52.45 -20.06 4.40
CA ILE A 4 -53.01 -18.73 4.76
C ILE A 4 -52.03 -17.63 4.31
N THR A 5 -52.53 -16.81 3.42
CA THR A 5 -52.11 -15.50 2.91
C THR A 5 -52.50 -14.40 3.90
N SER A 6 -51.76 -13.31 3.97
CA SER A 6 -52.25 -11.95 4.24
C SER A 6 -51.09 -10.97 4.03
N LEU A 7 -51.02 -10.20 3.03
CA LEU A 7 -51.59 -8.97 2.48
C LEU A 7 -51.61 -7.74 3.44
N THR A 8 -50.81 -6.74 2.98
CA THR A 8 -51.02 -5.28 2.96
C THR A 8 -51.06 -4.46 4.23
N LEU A 9 -50.26 -3.40 4.29
CA LEU A 9 -50.78 -2.05 4.18
C LEU A 9 -49.70 -1.00 3.86
N CYS A 10 -49.95 -0.31 2.76
CA CYS A 10 -49.31 0.91 2.29
C CYS A 10 -49.91 2.09 3.12
N SER A 11 -49.11 2.98 3.64
CA SER A 11 -49.59 4.25 4.15
C SER A 11 -48.78 5.42 3.60
N ILE A 12 -49.37 6.05 2.60
CA ILE A 12 -49.02 7.37 2.05
C ILE A 12 -49.54 8.41 3.03
N ILE A 13 -48.65 9.31 3.49
CA ILE A 13 -49.11 10.60 4.07
C ILE A 13 -48.42 11.71 3.29
N CYS A 14 -49.27 12.37 2.44
CA CYS A 14 -49.05 13.71 1.94
C CYS A 14 -49.58 14.73 2.96
N TYR A 15 -48.99 15.92 3.02
CA TYR A 15 -49.44 17.26 3.44
C TYR A 15 -48.28 18.01 4.09
N ALA A 16 -47.98 19.30 3.87
CA ALA A 16 -48.73 20.37 3.24
C ALA A 16 -47.74 21.47 2.85
N ILE A 17 -48.04 22.13 1.78
CA ILE A 17 -47.40 23.35 1.29
C ILE A 17 -47.83 24.50 2.19
N SER A 18 -46.90 25.28 2.75
CA SER A 18 -47.19 26.56 3.40
C SER A 18 -46.49 27.68 2.65
N THR A 19 -47.27 28.44 1.93
CA THR A 19 -46.90 29.68 1.24
C THR A 19 -46.74 30.79 2.27
N ILE A 20 -45.54 31.36 2.36
CA ILE A 20 -45.31 32.60 3.11
C ILE A 20 -45.11 33.71 2.08
N SER A 21 -46.11 34.61 2.04
CA SER A 21 -46.08 35.87 1.30
C SER A 21 -45.12 36.84 1.96
N CYS A 22 -44.13 37.32 1.21
CA CYS A 22 -43.23 38.37 1.65
C CYS A 22 -43.77 39.74 1.17
N SER A 23 -44.18 40.57 2.10
CA SER A 23 -44.60 41.94 1.82
C SER A 23 -43.37 42.83 1.68
N ILE A 24 -43.30 43.54 0.57
CA ILE A 24 -42.25 44.53 0.30
C ILE A 24 -42.64 45.82 1.02
N VAL A 25 -41.79 46.30 1.91
CA VAL A 25 -41.85 47.65 2.49
C VAL A 25 -40.84 48.53 1.79
N GLU A 26 -41.31 49.47 1.02
CA GLU A 26 -40.47 50.53 0.45
C GLU A 26 -40.13 51.55 1.55
N ALA A 27 -38.85 51.69 1.86
CA ALA A 27 -38.31 52.78 2.66
C ALA A 27 -37.41 53.67 1.81
N SER A 28 -37.84 54.87 1.54
CA SER A 28 -37.04 55.93 0.94
C SER A 28 -35.93 56.38 1.90
N ALA A 29 -34.69 56.30 1.49
CA ALA A 29 -33.54 56.81 2.23
C ALA A 29 -32.85 57.92 1.44
N GLN A 30 -32.75 59.05 2.10
CA GLN A 30 -31.98 60.23 1.67
C GLN A 30 -30.49 59.93 1.66
N GLY A 31 -29.82 60.53 0.66
CA GLY A 31 -28.39 60.29 0.42
C GLY A 31 -27.46 60.85 1.48
N ASN A 32 -26.44 60.04 1.76
CA ASN A 32 -25.16 60.50 2.30
C ASN A 32 -24.07 59.77 1.54
N THR A 33 -23.33 60.52 0.73
CA THR A 33 -22.14 60.02 -0.01
C THR A 33 -20.98 59.85 0.95
N ALA A 34 -20.68 58.61 1.31
CA ALA A 34 -19.40 58.23 1.91
C ALA A 34 -18.40 57.85 0.81
N PRO A 35 -17.10 58.09 0.99
CA PRO A 35 -16.10 57.80 -0.03
C PRO A 35 -16.01 56.31 -0.30
N ILE A 36 -15.96 55.97 -1.59
CA ILE A 36 -15.75 54.61 -2.09
C ILE A 36 -14.30 54.23 -1.74
N VAL A 37 -14.10 53.33 -0.76
CA VAL A 37 -12.84 52.66 -0.54
C VAL A 37 -12.80 51.49 -1.52
N GLU A 38 -11.91 51.56 -2.52
CA GLU A 38 -11.66 50.46 -3.42
C GLU A 38 -11.23 49.23 -2.60
N PRO A 39 -11.81 48.02 -2.83
CA PRO A 39 -11.35 46.82 -2.16
C PRO A 39 -9.96 46.50 -2.66
N SER A 40 -8.96 46.60 -1.79
CA SER A 40 -7.63 46.08 -2.04
C SER A 40 -7.74 44.64 -2.55
N ALA A 41 -7.17 44.37 -3.72
CA ALA A 41 -7.09 43.04 -4.30
C ALA A 41 -6.40 42.11 -3.29
N VAL A 42 -7.16 41.29 -2.63
CA VAL A 42 -6.63 40.16 -1.85
C VAL A 42 -6.01 39.21 -2.86
N SER A 43 -4.68 39.26 -2.98
CA SER A 43 -3.91 38.29 -3.73
C SER A 43 -4.17 36.92 -3.10
N SER A 44 -5.04 36.14 -3.71
CA SER A 44 -5.19 34.74 -3.35
C SER A 44 -3.87 34.05 -3.67
N VAL A 45 -3.06 33.83 -2.65
CA VAL A 45 -1.94 32.88 -2.71
C VAL A 45 -2.61 31.52 -2.96
N VAL A 46 -2.62 31.11 -4.21
CA VAL A 46 -2.94 29.71 -4.56
C VAL A 46 -1.83 28.90 -3.93
N ALA A 47 -2.09 28.31 -2.78
CA ALA A 47 -1.25 27.27 -2.25
C ALA A 47 -1.21 26.15 -3.31
N THR A 48 -0.10 26.03 -4.02
CA THR A 48 0.16 24.88 -4.88
C THR A 48 0.22 23.68 -3.96
N THR A 49 -0.90 22.95 -3.84
CA THR A 49 -0.90 21.64 -3.21
C THR A 49 0.04 20.77 -4.04
N VAL A 50 1.18 20.44 -3.46
CA VAL A 50 2.12 19.51 -4.09
C VAL A 50 1.40 18.16 -4.13
N GLN A 51 1.11 17.70 -5.33
CA GLN A 51 0.33 16.49 -5.56
C GLN A 51 1.25 15.38 -6.08
N CYS A 52 1.06 14.16 -5.61
CA CYS A 52 1.73 12.99 -6.14
C CYS A 52 1.40 12.79 -7.64
N PRO A 53 2.35 12.25 -8.45
CA PRO A 53 2.05 11.77 -9.79
C PRO A 53 0.84 10.83 -9.80
N SER A 54 0.07 10.83 -10.88
CA SER A 54 -1.21 10.08 -10.96
C SER A 54 -1.08 8.56 -10.80
N GLU A 55 0.11 8.00 -11.08
CA GLU A 55 0.46 6.59 -10.89
C GLU A 55 0.92 6.27 -9.47
N MET A 56 1.04 7.27 -8.61
CA MET A 56 1.46 7.13 -7.21
C MET A 56 0.31 7.45 -6.26
N ILE A 57 0.40 6.92 -5.07
CA ILE A 57 -0.50 7.18 -3.95
C ILE A 57 0.16 8.18 -3.02
N ASP A 58 -0.61 9.17 -2.58
CA ASP A 58 -0.23 10.10 -1.52
C ASP A 58 -0.36 9.41 -0.17
N ILE A 59 0.76 9.23 0.53
CA ILE A 59 0.84 8.57 1.83
C ILE A 59 1.14 9.62 2.88
N GLU A 60 0.15 9.98 3.68
CA GLU A 60 0.31 10.93 4.77
C GLU A 60 -0.33 10.40 6.06
N GLY A 61 0.37 10.57 7.19
CA GLY A 61 -0.13 10.19 8.52
C GLY A 61 0.97 9.90 9.53
N ASN A 62 0.59 9.26 10.64
CA ASN A 62 1.42 9.07 11.81
C ASN A 62 1.89 7.61 11.93
N TYR A 63 3.14 7.38 11.58
CA TYR A 63 3.78 6.06 11.66
C TYR A 63 4.19 5.71 13.09
N CYS A 64 3.88 4.48 13.51
CA CYS A 64 4.36 3.89 14.75
C CYS A 64 5.64 3.06 14.50
N PRO A 65 6.81 3.46 14.99
CA PRO A 65 8.07 2.73 14.77
C PRO A 65 8.17 1.36 15.45
N ASN A 66 7.45 1.16 16.55
CA ASN A 66 7.48 -0.09 17.31
C ASN A 66 6.07 -0.60 17.55
N VAL A 67 5.71 -1.68 16.85
CA VAL A 67 4.37 -2.28 16.89
C VAL A 67 4.44 -3.64 17.53
N GLU A 68 3.58 -3.88 18.52
CA GLU A 68 3.31 -5.20 19.09
C GLU A 68 2.17 -5.85 18.31
N GLU A 69 2.44 -7.03 17.77
CA GLU A 69 1.47 -7.88 17.09
C GLU A 69 1.20 -9.13 17.90
N HIS A 70 -0.06 -9.45 18.14
CA HIS A 70 -0.48 -10.63 18.88
C HIS A 70 -1.18 -11.64 17.97
N CYS A 71 -0.53 -12.79 17.73
CA CYS A 71 -1.13 -13.87 16.95
C CYS A 71 -2.16 -14.63 17.78
N LEU A 72 -3.38 -14.70 17.26
CA LEU A 72 -4.49 -15.43 17.88
C LEU A 72 -4.64 -16.86 17.36
N GLU A 73 -4.18 -17.09 16.11
CA GLU A 73 -4.32 -18.39 15.45
C GLU A 73 -3.07 -18.70 14.61
N TRP A 74 -2.37 -19.76 15.00
CA TRP A 74 -1.16 -20.21 14.30
C TRP A 74 -1.47 -21.32 13.31
N ASP A 75 -0.78 -21.32 12.17
CA ASP A 75 -0.79 -22.44 11.24
C ASP A 75 0.26 -23.46 11.66
N GLU A 76 -0.15 -24.43 12.44
CA GLU A 76 0.72 -25.50 12.95
C GLU A 76 1.23 -26.45 11.86
N LYS A 77 0.63 -26.43 10.65
CA LYS A 77 1.04 -27.30 9.53
C LYS A 77 2.27 -26.76 8.81
N VAL A 78 2.58 -25.46 8.99
CA VAL A 78 3.71 -24.80 8.31
C VAL A 78 4.74 -24.39 9.35
N VAL A 79 5.76 -25.23 9.49
CA VAL A 79 6.95 -24.93 10.27
C VAL A 79 8.06 -24.62 9.29
N ASN A 80 8.67 -23.43 9.36
CA ASN A 80 9.84 -23.13 8.57
C ASN A 80 11.10 -23.75 9.21
N VAL A 81 12.23 -23.73 8.46
CA VAL A 81 13.51 -24.28 8.90
C VAL A 81 14.03 -23.72 10.24
N ASN A 82 13.51 -22.58 10.68
CA ASN A 82 13.85 -21.92 11.94
C ASN A 82 12.80 -22.12 13.04
N GLY A 83 11.85 -23.04 12.84
CA GLY A 83 10.76 -23.32 13.79
C GLY A 83 9.71 -22.20 13.89
N ARG A 84 9.73 -21.21 12.99
CA ARG A 84 8.74 -20.13 13.00
C ARG A 84 7.44 -20.60 12.40
N VAL A 85 6.37 -20.38 13.14
CA VAL A 85 5.02 -20.72 12.71
C VAL A 85 4.38 -19.51 12.03
N ARG A 86 3.58 -19.78 11.00
CA ARG A 86 2.83 -18.77 10.27
C ARG A 86 1.55 -18.40 11.02
N CYS A 87 1.33 -17.12 11.28
CA CYS A 87 0.08 -16.65 11.87
C CYS A 87 -1.03 -16.58 10.82
N LEU A 88 -2.19 -17.12 11.13
CA LEU A 88 -3.38 -17.07 10.28
C LEU A 88 -4.28 -15.89 10.64
N ARG A 89 -4.36 -15.53 11.92
CA ARG A 89 -5.19 -14.43 12.39
C ARG A 89 -4.53 -13.72 13.57
N PHE A 90 -4.43 -12.41 13.46
CA PHE A 90 -3.96 -11.52 14.52
C PHE A 90 -5.12 -10.86 15.25
N GLY A 91 -4.88 -10.50 16.52
CA GLY A 91 -5.67 -9.51 17.25
C GLY A 91 -5.31 -8.09 16.86
N ALA A 92 -5.95 -7.12 17.50
CA ALA A 92 -5.60 -5.72 17.33
C ALA A 92 -4.13 -5.48 17.73
N SER A 93 -3.37 -4.84 16.84
CA SER A 93 -1.99 -4.45 17.10
C SER A 93 -1.92 -3.25 18.04
N LYS A 94 -0.79 -3.06 18.70
CA LYS A 94 -0.58 -1.96 19.65
C LYS A 94 0.71 -1.21 19.33
N CYS A 95 0.63 0.11 19.27
CA CYS A 95 1.82 0.95 19.19
C CYS A 95 2.50 1.02 20.56
N LEU A 96 3.77 0.63 20.62
CA LEU A 96 4.61 0.71 21.82
C LEU A 96 5.51 1.93 21.82
N SER A 97 5.58 2.69 20.72
CA SER A 97 6.41 3.89 20.63
C SER A 97 5.78 5.04 21.42
N PRO A 98 6.57 5.77 22.24
CA PRO A 98 6.08 6.94 22.97
C PRO A 98 5.80 8.13 22.04
N LYS A 99 6.35 8.12 20.83
CA LYS A 99 6.19 9.16 19.81
C LYS A 99 5.93 8.52 18.45
N LEU A 100 4.97 9.07 17.73
CA LEU A 100 4.70 8.75 16.33
C LEU A 100 5.53 9.66 15.42
N ASN A 101 5.91 9.18 14.27
CA ASN A 101 6.61 9.94 13.24
C ASN A 101 5.62 10.33 12.15
N HIS A 102 5.40 11.62 11.94
CA HIS A 102 4.59 12.06 10.79
C HIS A 102 5.36 11.83 9.50
N LEU A 103 4.74 11.16 8.55
CA LEU A 103 5.28 10.86 7.22
C LEU A 103 4.37 11.45 6.15
N HIS A 104 5.01 12.00 5.08
CA HIS A 104 4.30 12.46 3.89
C HIS A 104 5.19 12.25 2.66
N TYR A 105 4.80 11.36 1.76
CA TYR A 105 5.55 10.97 0.56
C TYR A 105 4.62 10.32 -0.46
N CYS A 106 5.10 10.21 -1.71
CA CYS A 106 4.40 9.47 -2.76
C CYS A 106 4.97 8.04 -2.87
N MET A 107 4.09 7.05 -3.05
CA MET A 107 4.47 5.66 -3.29
C MET A 107 3.79 5.15 -4.57
N ASP A 108 4.50 4.40 -5.41
CA ASP A 108 3.91 3.73 -6.57
C ASP A 108 2.72 2.88 -6.14
N LYS A 109 1.61 3.05 -6.85
CA LYS A 109 0.37 2.31 -6.60
C LYS A 109 0.56 0.80 -6.74
N PHE A 110 1.42 0.38 -7.66
CA PHE A 110 1.73 -0.99 -8.01
C PHE A 110 3.21 -1.30 -7.85
N GLU A 111 3.57 -2.57 -7.88
CA GLU A 111 4.94 -3.04 -7.98
C GLU A 111 5.60 -2.56 -9.27
N TYR A 112 6.92 -2.40 -9.26
CA TYR A 112 7.69 -1.84 -10.37
C TYR A 112 7.64 -2.71 -11.62
N GLN A 113 7.38 -2.08 -12.77
CA GLN A 113 7.47 -2.65 -14.10
C GLN A 113 8.47 -1.87 -14.94
N LYS A 114 9.54 -2.52 -15.37
CA LYS A 114 10.52 -1.95 -16.30
C LYS A 114 9.95 -1.86 -17.71
N ASP A 115 9.18 -2.86 -18.12
CA ASP A 115 8.42 -2.87 -19.37
C ASP A 115 6.93 -2.73 -19.04
N LYS A 116 6.35 -1.59 -19.37
CA LYS A 116 4.94 -1.29 -19.11
C LYS A 116 3.98 -2.09 -19.99
N SER A 117 4.47 -2.81 -21.00
CA SER A 117 3.67 -3.74 -21.81
C SER A 117 3.58 -5.15 -21.19
N ASP A 118 4.50 -5.51 -20.27
CA ASP A 118 4.41 -6.74 -19.47
C ASP A 118 3.51 -6.46 -18.25
N PRO A 119 2.39 -7.17 -18.07
CA PRO A 119 1.53 -6.97 -16.92
C PRO A 119 2.15 -7.41 -15.58
N LEU A 120 3.24 -8.17 -15.63
CA LEU A 120 3.89 -8.72 -14.43
C LEU A 120 4.89 -7.74 -13.82
N PRO A 121 5.06 -7.75 -12.49
CA PRO A 121 6.13 -6.99 -11.86
C PRO A 121 7.51 -7.48 -12.29
N THR A 122 8.46 -6.57 -12.41
CA THR A 122 9.85 -6.90 -12.75
C THR A 122 10.51 -7.66 -11.60
N VAL A 123 11.23 -8.73 -11.91
CA VAL A 123 12.06 -9.49 -10.96
C VAL A 123 13.48 -9.66 -11.49
N MET A 124 14.33 -10.36 -10.77
CA MET A 124 15.78 -10.51 -11.08
C MET A 124 16.49 -9.16 -11.14
N VAL A 125 16.15 -8.26 -10.26
CA VAL A 125 16.77 -6.94 -10.11
C VAL A 125 17.49 -6.84 -8.77
N SER A 126 18.63 -6.19 -8.74
CA SER A 126 19.38 -5.90 -7.52
C SER A 126 19.04 -4.49 -6.99
N PHE A 127 19.43 -4.23 -5.74
CA PHE A 127 19.27 -2.91 -5.14
C PHE A 127 20.03 -1.84 -5.93
N ASN A 128 21.28 -2.14 -6.34
CA ASN A 128 22.10 -1.21 -7.13
C ASN A 128 21.44 -0.89 -8.50
N GLU A 129 20.89 -1.89 -9.18
CA GLU A 129 20.18 -1.70 -10.44
C GLU A 129 18.91 -0.88 -10.24
N MET A 130 18.12 -1.18 -9.19
CA MET A 130 16.88 -0.47 -8.91
C MET A 130 17.12 0.99 -8.52
N GLN A 131 18.20 1.32 -7.83
CA GLN A 131 18.56 2.73 -7.59
C GLN A 131 18.79 3.50 -8.89
N VAL A 132 19.45 2.89 -9.87
CA VAL A 132 19.69 3.51 -11.19
C VAL A 132 18.38 3.67 -11.96
N LEU A 133 17.50 2.66 -11.94
CA LEU A 133 16.21 2.69 -12.63
C LEU A 133 15.28 3.73 -12.02
N ALA A 134 15.16 3.75 -10.69
CA ALA A 134 14.34 4.70 -9.96
C ALA A 134 14.74 6.17 -10.24
N LYS A 135 16.05 6.44 -10.25
CA LYS A 135 16.56 7.78 -10.54
C LYS A 135 16.22 8.26 -11.96
N LYS A 136 16.11 7.36 -12.95
CA LYS A 136 15.67 7.70 -14.31
C LYS A 136 14.21 8.15 -14.37
N GLU A 137 13.40 7.71 -13.41
CA GLU A 137 11.99 8.07 -13.28
C GLU A 137 11.76 9.25 -12.31
N ASP A 138 12.83 9.94 -11.86
CA ASP A 138 12.78 10.98 -10.82
C ASP A 138 12.10 10.45 -9.53
N LYS A 139 12.42 9.20 -9.20
CA LYS A 139 11.96 8.45 -8.02
C LYS A 139 13.16 7.85 -7.27
N ARG A 140 12.90 7.22 -6.14
CA ARG A 140 13.85 6.43 -5.35
C ARG A 140 13.21 5.13 -4.90
N LEU A 141 14.01 4.17 -4.40
CA LEU A 141 13.48 3.10 -3.58
C LEU A 141 12.86 3.69 -2.31
N CYS A 142 11.80 3.05 -1.82
CA CYS A 142 11.18 3.44 -0.56
C CYS A 142 12.11 3.10 0.62
N TYR A 143 12.03 3.87 1.69
CA TYR A 143 12.63 3.47 2.97
C TYR A 143 11.81 2.34 3.60
N ASP A 144 12.45 1.50 4.38
CA ASP A 144 11.82 0.34 5.04
C ASP A 144 10.65 0.74 5.96
N TYR A 145 10.75 1.87 6.66
CA TYR A 145 9.68 2.42 7.50
C TYR A 145 8.52 3.01 6.68
N GLU A 146 8.80 3.66 5.53
CA GLU A 146 7.76 4.15 4.61
C GLU A 146 6.92 2.99 4.07
N TRP A 147 7.61 1.97 3.57
CA TRP A 147 6.95 0.77 3.08
C TRP A 147 6.10 0.10 4.16
N THR A 148 6.63 0.02 5.39
CA THR A 148 5.91 -0.55 6.53
C THR A 148 4.65 0.25 6.83
N PHE A 149 4.74 1.58 6.86
CA PHE A 149 3.61 2.47 7.10
C PHE A 149 2.55 2.36 6.01
N ALA A 150 2.96 2.38 4.74
CA ALA A 150 2.04 2.20 3.61
C ALA A 150 1.29 0.86 3.66
N CYS A 151 1.94 -0.20 4.15
CA CYS A 151 1.35 -1.54 4.30
C CYS A 151 0.39 -1.63 5.48
N MET A 152 0.80 -1.15 6.68
CA MET A 152 0.05 -1.29 7.93
C MET A 152 -1.04 -0.24 8.12
N GLY A 153 -0.80 0.97 7.64
CA GLY A 153 -1.59 2.15 7.96
C GLY A 153 -1.49 2.57 9.42
N GLU A 154 -2.28 3.55 9.81
CA GLU A 154 -2.44 3.97 11.20
C GLU A 154 -3.19 2.93 12.05
N ASP A 155 -3.95 2.04 11.40
CA ASP A 155 -4.64 0.90 12.03
C ASP A 155 -3.67 -0.20 12.48
N LEU A 156 -2.39 -0.15 12.07
CA LEU A 156 -1.34 -1.13 12.39
C LEU A 156 -1.70 -2.55 11.93
N ARG A 157 -2.22 -2.70 10.72
CA ARG A 157 -2.64 -4.00 10.16
C ARG A 157 -1.43 -4.90 9.93
N PRO A 158 -1.42 -6.14 10.41
CA PRO A 158 -0.35 -7.09 10.12
C PRO A 158 -0.26 -7.52 8.65
N TYR A 159 -1.40 -7.59 7.96
CA TYR A 159 -1.53 -7.78 6.51
C TYR A 159 -2.09 -6.51 5.88
N ALA A 160 -1.68 -6.17 4.67
CA ALA A 160 -2.16 -4.98 3.97
C ALA A 160 -3.70 -4.91 3.93
N ASN A 161 -4.36 -6.05 3.72
CA ASN A 161 -5.81 -6.17 3.65
C ASN A 161 -6.51 -6.42 5.02
N GLY A 162 -5.77 -6.41 6.15
CA GLY A 162 -6.38 -6.57 7.49
C GLY A 162 -5.60 -7.42 8.47
N TRP A 163 -6.31 -8.18 9.29
CA TRP A 163 -5.75 -8.99 10.38
C TRP A 163 -5.73 -10.51 10.12
N THR A 164 -6.32 -10.93 9.00
CA THR A 164 -6.41 -12.34 8.63
C THR A 164 -5.58 -12.61 7.37
N ARG A 165 -4.90 -13.76 7.35
CA ARG A 165 -4.16 -14.23 6.18
C ARG A 165 -5.15 -14.74 5.13
N GLU A 166 -5.20 -14.13 3.95
CA GLU A 166 -6.18 -14.41 2.92
C GLU A 166 -5.52 -14.65 1.55
N PRO A 167 -5.12 -15.92 1.26
CA PRO A 167 -4.51 -16.27 -0.04
C PRO A 167 -5.43 -16.06 -1.25
N SER A 168 -6.72 -15.92 -1.03
CA SER A 168 -7.70 -15.57 -2.07
C SER A 168 -7.64 -14.10 -2.48
N LYS A 169 -7.12 -13.24 -1.61
CA LYS A 169 -7.00 -11.79 -1.86
C LYS A 169 -5.61 -11.38 -2.32
N CYS A 170 -4.56 -11.96 -1.70
CA CYS A 170 -3.17 -11.65 -2.03
C CYS A 170 -2.49 -12.86 -2.67
N ASN A 171 -1.54 -12.63 -3.57
CA ASN A 171 -0.77 -13.70 -4.20
C ASN A 171 0.28 -14.27 -3.24
N ILE A 172 -0.18 -15.12 -2.33
CA ILE A 172 0.62 -15.80 -1.30
C ILE A 172 0.27 -17.30 -1.25
N ASP A 173 1.06 -18.06 -0.52
CA ASP A 173 0.80 -19.47 -0.21
C ASP A 173 0.75 -20.41 -1.44
N LYS A 174 1.34 -20.01 -2.55
CA LYS A 174 1.54 -20.90 -3.70
C LYS A 174 2.56 -21.99 -3.37
N PRO A 175 2.44 -23.17 -3.98
CA PRO A 175 3.42 -24.24 -3.81
C PRO A 175 4.83 -23.77 -4.16
N TRP A 176 5.80 -24.14 -3.33
CA TRP A 176 7.19 -23.87 -3.64
C TRP A 176 7.67 -24.76 -4.80
N ILE A 177 8.38 -24.16 -5.73
CA ILE A 177 8.98 -24.85 -6.88
C ILE A 177 10.52 -24.81 -6.71
N ALA A 178 11.16 -25.96 -6.70
CA ALA A 178 12.60 -26.04 -6.59
C ALA A 178 13.28 -25.34 -7.77
N PHE A 179 14.19 -24.41 -7.49
CA PHE A 179 14.97 -23.70 -8.51
C PHE A 179 16.26 -24.46 -8.88
N ASN A 180 16.71 -24.23 -10.10
CA ASN A 180 18.01 -24.72 -10.56
C ASN A 180 19.02 -23.56 -10.51
N GLU A 181 19.91 -23.61 -9.50
CA GLU A 181 20.91 -22.57 -9.25
C GLU A 181 21.83 -22.32 -10.45
N ALA A 182 22.30 -23.41 -11.11
CA ALA A 182 23.16 -23.30 -12.29
C ALA A 182 22.44 -22.59 -13.46
N LYS A 183 21.15 -22.84 -13.66
CA LYS A 183 20.36 -22.15 -14.68
C LYS A 183 20.13 -20.68 -14.32
N LEU A 184 19.82 -20.35 -13.06
CA LEU A 184 19.64 -18.97 -12.62
C LEU A 184 20.94 -18.16 -12.70
N GLY A 185 22.07 -18.78 -12.41
CA GLY A 185 23.41 -18.16 -12.51
C GLY A 185 23.89 -17.92 -13.94
N ASN A 186 23.34 -18.64 -14.93
CA ASN A 186 23.78 -18.55 -16.32
C ASN A 186 22.89 -17.61 -17.15
N PRO A 187 23.42 -16.49 -17.69
CA PRO A 187 22.64 -15.52 -18.46
C PRO A 187 21.87 -16.12 -19.65
N LYS A 188 22.34 -17.24 -20.24
CA LYS A 188 21.68 -17.88 -21.40
C LYS A 188 20.46 -18.71 -21.03
N THR A 189 20.34 -19.15 -19.78
CA THR A 189 19.23 -20.03 -19.32
C THR A 189 18.42 -19.41 -18.20
N ARG A 190 18.85 -18.26 -17.69
CA ARG A 190 18.20 -17.55 -16.58
C ARG A 190 16.75 -17.24 -16.86
N ASP A 191 16.46 -16.62 -18.00
CA ASP A 191 15.10 -16.16 -18.32
C ASP A 191 14.12 -17.31 -18.44
N GLU A 192 14.58 -18.45 -19.02
CA GLU A 192 13.77 -19.68 -19.07
C GLU A 192 13.47 -20.21 -17.66
N GLU A 193 14.46 -20.23 -16.78
CA GLU A 193 14.30 -20.71 -15.41
C GLU A 193 13.41 -19.76 -14.59
N VAL A 194 13.61 -18.45 -14.70
CA VAL A 194 12.74 -17.44 -14.07
C VAL A 194 11.30 -17.63 -14.54
N LYS A 195 11.07 -17.83 -15.83
CA LYS A 195 9.72 -18.09 -16.38
C LYS A 195 9.12 -19.37 -15.81
N ARG A 196 9.90 -20.45 -15.67
CA ARG A 196 9.44 -21.72 -15.10
C ARG A 196 9.04 -21.61 -13.63
N LEU A 197 9.76 -20.79 -12.86
CA LEU A 197 9.55 -20.60 -11.43
C LEU A 197 8.44 -19.59 -11.13
N SER A 198 8.17 -18.68 -12.06
CA SER A 198 7.28 -17.54 -11.84
C SER A 198 5.85 -17.99 -11.60
N GLN A 199 5.31 -17.57 -10.45
CA GLN A 199 3.89 -17.63 -10.11
C GLN A 199 3.38 -16.22 -9.79
N ARG A 200 4.06 -15.19 -10.35
CA ARG A 200 3.62 -13.80 -10.26
C ARG A 200 2.24 -13.64 -10.89
N MET A 201 1.47 -12.73 -10.34
CA MET A 201 0.24 -12.22 -10.94
C MET A 201 0.49 -10.82 -11.52
N PRO A 202 -0.33 -10.38 -12.47
CA PRO A 202 -0.33 -9.00 -12.92
C PRO A 202 -0.38 -8.03 -11.74
N ILE A 203 0.22 -6.86 -11.87
CA ILE A 203 0.30 -5.86 -10.78
C ILE A 203 -1.06 -5.42 -10.26
N ASP A 204 -2.11 -5.56 -11.05
CA ASP A 204 -3.53 -5.27 -10.73
C ASP A 204 -4.38 -6.55 -10.58
N GLY A 205 -3.75 -7.72 -10.65
CA GLY A 205 -4.43 -9.03 -10.66
C GLY A 205 -5.07 -9.43 -9.33
N ASN A 206 -4.75 -8.74 -8.25
CA ASN A 206 -5.33 -8.97 -6.91
C ASN A 206 -5.96 -7.67 -6.38
N PRO A 207 -7.13 -7.25 -6.86
CA PRO A 207 -7.73 -5.97 -6.50
C PRO A 207 -8.07 -5.85 -5.00
N ASP A 208 -8.25 -6.98 -4.31
CA ASP A 208 -8.56 -7.03 -2.88
C ASP A 208 -7.30 -7.07 -1.99
N CYS A 209 -6.10 -7.22 -2.56
CA CYS A 209 -4.84 -7.11 -1.83
C CYS A 209 -4.42 -5.65 -1.71
N LEU A 210 -5.17 -4.90 -0.91
CA LEU A 210 -5.12 -3.46 -0.85
C LEU A 210 -4.76 -2.98 0.56
N SER A 211 -3.79 -2.09 0.64
CA SER A 211 -3.41 -1.45 1.91
C SER A 211 -4.43 -0.38 2.33
N PRO A 212 -4.39 0.12 3.58
CA PRO A 212 -5.27 1.20 4.03
C PRO A 212 -5.20 2.46 3.17
N PHE A 213 -4.06 2.74 2.55
CA PHE A 213 -3.85 3.87 1.66
C PHE A 213 -4.24 3.60 0.20
N GLY A 214 -4.59 2.37 -0.16
CA GLY A 214 -4.92 2.01 -1.54
C GLY A 214 -3.72 1.55 -2.38
N VAL A 215 -2.63 1.14 -1.74
CA VAL A 215 -1.46 0.53 -2.41
C VAL A 215 -1.70 -0.96 -2.63
N TYR A 216 -1.51 -1.45 -3.85
CA TYR A 216 -1.77 -2.82 -4.24
C TYR A 216 -0.57 -3.74 -4.01
N GLY A 217 -0.83 -5.02 -3.69
CA GLY A 217 0.16 -6.08 -3.74
C GLY A 217 1.31 -5.98 -2.74
N MET A 218 1.14 -5.23 -1.62
CA MET A 218 2.20 -5.07 -0.62
C MET A 218 2.52 -6.35 0.16
N VAL A 219 1.71 -7.38 0.04
CA VAL A 219 1.92 -8.67 0.69
C VAL A 219 1.86 -9.77 -0.35
N GLY A 220 2.97 -10.49 -0.54
CA GLY A 220 3.09 -11.52 -1.56
C GLY A 220 3.50 -10.96 -2.93
N ASN A 221 3.21 -11.67 -3.96
CA ASN A 221 3.60 -11.45 -5.35
C ASN A 221 5.11 -11.38 -5.53
N VAL A 222 5.79 -10.26 -5.29
CA VAL A 222 7.27 -10.21 -5.25
C VAL A 222 7.79 -9.63 -3.93
N ASP A 223 8.96 -10.09 -3.50
CA ASP A 223 9.65 -9.55 -2.32
C ASP A 223 10.29 -8.21 -2.71
N GLU A 224 9.97 -7.12 -2.01
CA GLU A 224 10.29 -5.77 -2.46
C GLU A 224 11.59 -5.23 -1.84
N LEU A 225 12.51 -4.80 -2.71
CA LEU A 225 13.76 -4.13 -2.35
C LEU A 225 13.50 -2.72 -1.80
N LEU A 226 14.08 -2.43 -0.64
CA LEU A 226 13.92 -1.18 0.09
C LEU A 226 15.27 -0.64 0.58
N ILE A 227 15.34 0.66 0.86
CA ILE A 227 16.47 1.27 1.56
C ILE A 227 16.36 0.86 3.03
N ASN A 228 17.39 0.18 3.53
CA ASN A 228 17.49 -0.21 4.93
C ASN A 228 17.94 0.97 5.79
N THR A 229 17.13 1.36 6.76
CA THR A 229 17.47 2.44 7.70
C THR A 229 18.05 1.96 9.02
N ASN A 230 18.13 0.64 9.21
CA ASN A 230 18.74 0.07 10.40
C ASN A 230 20.28 0.04 10.27
N SER A 231 20.95 0.99 10.90
CA SER A 231 22.41 1.13 10.88
C SER A 231 23.18 -0.04 11.53
N SER A 232 22.50 -0.90 12.30
CA SER A 232 23.13 -2.09 12.90
C SER A 232 23.28 -3.25 11.93
N VAL A 233 22.68 -3.17 10.73
CA VAL A 233 22.78 -4.15 9.65
C VAL A 233 23.84 -3.68 8.64
N GLY A 234 24.70 -4.58 8.18
CA GLY A 234 25.80 -4.23 7.27
C GLY A 234 25.39 -3.94 5.83
N HIS A 235 24.12 -4.18 5.44
CA HIS A 235 23.60 -3.97 4.09
C HIS A 235 22.70 -2.74 4.00
N LYS A 236 22.80 -2.02 2.86
CA LYS A 236 22.01 -0.82 2.58
C LYS A 236 20.58 -1.14 2.16
N ASN A 237 20.29 -2.39 1.87
CA ASN A 237 18.99 -2.88 1.42
C ASN A 237 18.37 -3.85 2.41
N THR A 238 17.07 -3.95 2.33
CA THR A 238 16.24 -4.97 2.99
C THR A 238 15.13 -5.40 2.06
N LEU A 239 14.55 -6.57 2.31
CA LEU A 239 13.40 -7.10 1.58
C LEU A 239 12.18 -7.20 2.49
N LYS A 240 11.01 -6.83 1.99
CA LYS A 240 9.73 -6.92 2.71
C LYS A 240 8.60 -7.40 1.81
N GLY A 241 7.47 -7.80 2.47
CA GLY A 241 6.26 -8.25 1.79
C GLY A 241 6.23 -9.75 1.54
N GLY A 242 7.38 -10.38 1.34
CA GLY A 242 7.47 -11.76 0.88
C GLY A 242 6.98 -11.91 -0.55
N HIS A 243 7.06 -13.11 -1.09
CA HIS A 243 6.65 -13.41 -2.47
C HIS A 243 5.50 -14.43 -2.51
N TRP A 244 5.12 -14.88 -3.69
CA TRP A 244 3.97 -15.77 -3.91
C TRP A 244 4.02 -17.11 -3.18
N ALA A 245 5.22 -17.66 -2.88
CA ALA A 245 5.31 -18.97 -2.23
C ALA A 245 4.96 -18.93 -0.74
N ILE A 246 4.75 -20.12 -0.18
CA ILE A 246 4.48 -20.30 1.24
C ILE A 246 5.61 -19.69 2.08
N GLY A 247 5.27 -18.74 2.95
CA GLY A 247 6.25 -18.07 3.80
C GLY A 247 5.66 -17.43 5.06
N ALA A 248 6.50 -17.27 6.07
CA ALA A 248 6.15 -16.57 7.30
C ALA A 248 6.23 -15.03 7.15
N ARG A 249 6.98 -14.56 6.13
CA ARG A 249 7.26 -13.14 5.90
C ARG A 249 6.20 -12.39 5.09
N ASN A 250 5.20 -13.11 4.52
CA ASN A 250 4.13 -12.49 3.73
C ASN A 250 3.20 -11.64 4.62
N ARG A 251 3.70 -10.56 5.19
CA ARG A 251 2.99 -9.56 6.01
C ARG A 251 3.81 -8.28 6.17
N CYS A 252 3.25 -7.23 6.79
CA CYS A 252 3.84 -5.89 6.79
C CYS A 252 5.11 -5.74 7.65
N SER A 253 5.20 -6.42 8.81
CA SER A 253 6.29 -6.21 9.77
C SER A 253 7.61 -6.90 9.40
N PRO A 254 7.66 -8.19 8.99
CA PRO A 254 8.90 -8.90 8.78
C PRO A 254 9.73 -8.32 7.65
N ARG A 255 11.04 -8.53 7.76
CA ARG A 255 12.02 -8.17 6.74
C ARG A 255 13.15 -9.20 6.65
N THR A 256 13.94 -9.12 5.61
CA THR A 256 15.16 -9.90 5.40
C THR A 256 16.33 -8.96 5.11
N ASP A 257 17.32 -8.98 5.99
CA ASP A 257 18.54 -8.15 5.89
C ASP A 257 19.78 -8.97 5.50
N ALA A 258 19.58 -10.18 4.94
CA ALA A 258 20.65 -11.16 4.75
C ALA A 258 21.40 -11.03 3.42
N HIS A 259 20.97 -10.13 2.53
CA HIS A 259 21.49 -10.06 1.16
C HIS A 259 22.23 -8.73 0.93
N ASN A 260 23.34 -8.79 0.18
CA ASN A 260 24.06 -7.61 -0.24
C ASN A 260 23.34 -6.86 -1.37
N GLU A 261 23.86 -5.68 -1.74
CA GLU A 261 23.22 -4.76 -2.69
C GLU A 261 23.20 -5.25 -4.14
N ASP A 262 23.99 -6.30 -4.46
CA ASP A 262 24.03 -6.92 -5.80
C ASP A 262 23.17 -8.19 -5.88
N PHE A 263 22.55 -8.60 -4.78
CA PHE A 263 21.64 -9.74 -4.77
C PHE A 263 20.43 -9.50 -5.67
N ALA A 264 20.24 -10.40 -6.64
CA ALA A 264 19.08 -10.45 -7.52
C ALA A 264 18.54 -11.87 -7.58
N PHE A 265 17.24 -12.04 -7.46
CA PHE A 265 16.63 -13.36 -7.45
C PHE A 265 15.29 -13.38 -8.18
N TYR A 266 14.81 -14.56 -8.56
CA TYR A 266 13.62 -14.74 -9.40
C TYR A 266 12.32 -14.25 -8.75
N GLU A 267 12.32 -14.00 -7.45
CA GLU A 267 11.19 -13.54 -6.65
C GLU A 267 11.36 -12.10 -6.12
N VAL A 268 12.51 -11.47 -6.41
CA VAL A 268 12.85 -10.14 -5.89
C VAL A 268 12.58 -9.07 -6.93
N GLY A 269 11.72 -8.15 -6.56
CA GLY A 269 11.32 -6.96 -7.30
C GLY A 269 11.48 -5.71 -6.46
N ALA A 270 10.69 -4.68 -6.76
CA ALA A 270 10.71 -3.41 -6.03
C ALA A 270 9.41 -2.63 -6.17
N ARG A 271 9.29 -1.58 -5.36
CA ARG A 271 8.32 -0.49 -5.47
C ARG A 271 9.04 0.82 -5.24
N LEU A 272 8.64 1.88 -5.94
CA LEU A 272 9.32 3.15 -5.87
C LEU A 272 8.53 4.16 -5.04
N CYS A 273 9.27 5.09 -4.44
CA CYS A 273 8.77 6.24 -3.71
C CYS A 273 9.31 7.54 -4.29
N LYS A 274 8.68 8.66 -3.93
CA LYS A 274 9.11 10.01 -4.30
C LYS A 274 8.83 10.95 -3.15
N ASP A 275 9.78 11.85 -2.89
CA ASP A 275 9.60 12.89 -1.88
C ASP A 275 8.62 13.96 -2.39
N ILE A 276 7.80 14.46 -1.49
CA ILE A 276 6.98 15.65 -1.73
C ILE A 276 7.88 16.88 -1.61
N LYS A 277 7.87 17.73 -2.63
CA LYS A 277 8.69 18.95 -2.69
C LYS A 277 7.89 20.15 -2.25
#